data_a1e9b836fc53f4b272412c428e8a6dd2
#
_entry.id   a1e9b836fc53f4b272412c428e8a6dd2
#
_cell.length_a   1.000
_cell.length_b   1.000
_cell.length_c   1.000
_cell.angle_alpha   90.00
_cell.angle_beta   90.00
_cell.angle_gamma   90.00
#
_symmetry.space_group_name_H-M   'P 1'
#
loop_
_entity.id
_entity.type
_entity.pdbx_description
1 polymer ?
#
loop_
_entity_poly.entity_id
_entity_poly.type
_entity_poly.pdbx_seq_one_letter_code
_entity_poly.pdbx_strand_id
1 'polypeptide(L)'
;GFTGRETHPRSRELLKLMPWFIDYEILFSDRPCVYLREDHPALQDEWNLETFLRYPHISIFWERSDTWALDEVLKEMGRERNIAMSVPGFEQSMFMAAQPGHNYIATAPHYCHHYNQLHQRKLIALPIPIDEAQAEKLTVPFTLIWHKRNSHNPKILWLRETIKALYTAPGQ
;
A
#
# COMPACT_ATOMS: atom_id res chain seq x y z
N GLY A 1 -10.62 1.22 15.88
CA GLY A 1 -10.46 0.74 14.49
C GLY A 1 -9.06 0.98 13.99
N PHE A 2 -8.80 0.51 12.78
CA PHE A 2 -7.53 0.70 12.07
C PHE A 2 -7.79 1.41 10.75
N THR A 3 -6.83 2.19 10.30
CA THR A 3 -6.84 2.78 8.96
C THR A 3 -5.41 3.02 8.48
N GLY A 4 -5.18 2.82 7.17
CA GLY A 4 -4.02 3.34 6.47
C GLY A 4 -4.45 4.59 5.71
N ARG A 5 -3.77 5.71 5.91
CA ARG A 5 -4.07 6.95 5.19
C ARG A 5 -2.81 7.51 4.59
N GLU A 6 -2.92 7.97 3.37
CA GLU A 6 -1.81 8.53 2.64
C GLU A 6 -1.34 9.88 3.20
N THR A 7 -0.09 10.22 2.93
CA THR A 7 0.52 11.48 3.34
C THR A 7 0.71 12.46 2.18
N HIS A 8 0.58 11.99 0.94
CA HIS A 8 0.74 12.83 -0.24
C HIS A 8 -0.28 13.98 -0.25
N PRO A 9 0.14 15.25 -0.45
CA PRO A 9 -0.75 16.42 -0.29
C PRO A 9 -1.99 16.43 -1.18
N ARG A 10 -1.95 15.76 -2.31
CA ARG A 10 -3.07 15.65 -3.26
C ARG A 10 -3.94 14.43 -3.03
N SER A 11 -3.58 13.56 -2.11
CA SER A 11 -4.41 12.41 -1.77
C SER A 11 -5.73 12.85 -1.14
N ARG A 12 -6.80 12.15 -1.45
CA ARG A 12 -8.14 12.37 -0.88
C ARG A 12 -8.24 11.84 0.55
N GLU A 13 -7.42 10.84 0.89
CA GLU A 13 -7.45 10.11 2.16
C GLU A 13 -6.31 10.52 3.10
N LEU A 14 -6.07 11.82 3.21
CA LEU A 14 -5.01 12.34 4.07
C LEU A 14 -5.26 12.06 5.55
N LEU A 15 -4.22 11.60 6.24
CA LEU A 15 -4.24 11.38 7.69
C LEU A 15 -4.64 12.67 8.45
N LYS A 16 -4.13 13.83 8.03
CA LYS A 16 -4.45 15.13 8.65
C LYS A 16 -5.90 15.58 8.47
N LEU A 17 -6.66 14.95 7.58
CA LEU A 17 -8.08 15.24 7.35
C LEU A 17 -9.01 14.34 8.18
N MET A 18 -8.47 13.62 9.17
CA MET A 18 -9.30 12.87 10.11
C MET A 18 -10.35 13.77 10.78
N PRO A 19 -11.59 13.30 10.96
CA PRO A 19 -12.62 14.04 11.65
C PRO A 19 -12.18 14.52 13.03
N TRP A 20 -12.53 15.75 13.43
CA TRP A 20 -12.09 16.37 14.68
C TRP A 20 -12.41 15.54 15.94
N PHE A 21 -13.41 14.67 15.87
CA PHE A 21 -13.84 13.80 16.97
C PHE A 21 -13.10 12.46 17.03
N ILE A 22 -12.20 12.21 16.10
CA ILE A 22 -11.34 11.01 16.05
C ILE A 22 -9.95 11.38 16.59
N ASP A 23 -9.47 10.59 17.53
CA ASP A 23 -8.05 10.52 17.88
C ASP A 23 -7.40 9.35 17.17
N TYR A 24 -6.12 9.44 16.95
CA TYR A 24 -5.35 8.36 16.33
C TYR A 24 -3.92 8.28 16.89
N GLU A 25 -3.33 7.12 16.70
CA GLU A 25 -1.93 6.83 17.01
C GLU A 25 -1.34 5.99 15.89
N ILE A 26 -0.18 6.38 15.38
CA ILE A 26 0.50 5.63 14.33
C ILE A 26 1.13 4.40 14.97
N LEU A 27 0.80 3.22 14.46
CA LEU A 27 1.36 1.94 14.90
C LEU A 27 2.67 1.62 14.15
N PHE A 28 2.65 1.78 12.85
CA PHE A 28 3.80 1.63 11.96
C PHE A 28 3.55 2.38 10.66
N SER A 29 4.59 2.56 9.89
CA SER A 29 4.49 3.09 8.52
C SER A 29 5.00 2.04 7.55
N ASP A 30 4.38 1.96 6.40
CA ASP A 30 4.74 1.02 5.36
C ASP A 30 4.90 1.73 4.01
N ARG A 31 5.73 1.18 3.15
CA ARG A 31 5.91 1.63 1.78
C ARG A 31 5.37 0.57 0.82
N PRO A 32 4.69 0.97 -0.25
CA PRO A 32 4.23 0.02 -1.24
C PRO A 32 5.41 -0.58 -2.03
N CYS A 33 5.22 -1.83 -2.42
CA CYS A 33 6.10 -2.57 -3.31
C CYS A 33 5.34 -2.96 -4.58
N VAL A 34 6.10 -3.28 -5.61
CA VAL A 34 5.61 -3.91 -6.83
C VAL A 34 5.63 -5.41 -6.65
N TYR A 35 4.55 -6.06 -7.04
CA TYR A 35 4.42 -7.52 -7.05
C TYR A 35 4.20 -8.00 -8.48
N LEU A 36 5.02 -8.94 -8.91
CA LEU A 36 4.93 -9.57 -10.22
C LEU A 36 5.41 -11.03 -10.14
N ARG A 37 5.02 -11.84 -11.12
CA ARG A 37 5.43 -13.24 -11.14
C ARG A 37 6.95 -13.39 -11.26
N GLU A 38 7.48 -14.50 -10.74
CA GLU A 38 8.91 -14.83 -10.81
C GLU A 38 9.43 -15.03 -12.25
N ASP A 39 8.53 -15.32 -13.20
CA ASP A 39 8.82 -15.47 -14.65
C ASP A 39 8.36 -14.25 -15.48
N HIS A 40 8.05 -13.13 -14.84
CA HIS A 40 7.58 -11.94 -15.53
C HIS A 40 8.68 -11.37 -16.46
N PRO A 41 8.35 -11.03 -17.73
CA PRO A 41 9.36 -10.58 -18.69
C PRO A 41 10.10 -9.31 -18.27
N ALA A 42 9.49 -8.44 -17.46
CA ALA A 42 10.16 -7.26 -16.90
C ALA A 42 11.43 -7.59 -16.10
N LEU A 43 11.58 -8.81 -15.61
CA LEU A 43 12.75 -9.26 -14.84
C LEU A 43 13.97 -9.59 -15.72
N GLN A 44 13.80 -9.63 -17.03
CA GLN A 44 14.89 -9.83 -17.99
C GLN A 44 15.54 -8.51 -18.42
N ASP A 45 14.87 -7.40 -18.14
CA ASP A 45 15.34 -6.04 -18.40
C ASP A 45 15.87 -5.40 -17.11
N GLU A 46 16.56 -4.27 -17.25
CA GLU A 46 16.88 -3.42 -16.12
C GLU A 46 15.61 -2.93 -15.44
N TRP A 47 15.52 -3.12 -14.11
CA TRP A 47 14.37 -2.66 -13.34
C TRP A 47 14.44 -1.14 -13.11
N ASN A 48 13.74 -0.41 -13.94
CA ASN A 48 13.66 1.05 -13.92
C ASN A 48 12.22 1.52 -14.21
N LEU A 49 11.99 2.83 -14.16
CA LEU A 49 10.66 3.41 -14.36
C LEU A 49 10.06 3.07 -15.73
N GLU A 50 10.87 3.03 -16.79
CA GLU A 50 10.40 2.70 -18.15
C GLU A 50 9.92 1.24 -18.20
N THR A 51 10.67 0.32 -17.62
CA THR A 51 10.29 -1.09 -17.53
C THR A 51 9.03 -1.27 -16.70
N PHE A 52 8.92 -0.57 -15.56
CA PHE A 52 7.72 -0.59 -14.72
C PHE A 52 6.47 -0.09 -15.46
N LEU A 53 6.58 1.01 -16.21
CA LEU A 53 5.44 1.61 -16.91
C LEU A 53 5.07 0.90 -18.23
N ARG A 54 5.94 0.05 -18.75
CA ARG A 54 5.73 -0.68 -20.02
C ARG A 54 4.59 -1.69 -19.91
N TYR A 55 4.37 -2.27 -18.75
CA TYR A 55 3.42 -3.36 -18.55
C TYR A 55 2.10 -2.85 -17.96
N PRO A 56 1.00 -3.61 -18.16
CA PRO A 56 -0.30 -3.24 -17.62
C PRO A 56 -0.35 -3.43 -16.10
N HIS A 57 -0.98 -2.49 -15.42
CA HIS A 57 -1.11 -2.45 -13.98
C HIS A 57 -2.50 -2.84 -13.51
N ILE A 58 -2.54 -3.43 -12.32
CA ILE A 58 -3.77 -3.62 -11.56
C ILE A 58 -3.82 -2.54 -10.47
N SER A 59 -4.89 -1.76 -10.45
CA SER A 59 -5.15 -0.78 -9.41
C SER A 59 -6.14 -1.29 -8.37
N ILE A 60 -6.15 -0.65 -7.21
CA ILE A 60 -7.16 -0.91 -6.17
C ILE A 60 -8.24 0.15 -6.30
N PHE A 61 -9.49 -0.31 -6.39
CA PHE A 61 -10.64 0.58 -6.36
C PHE A 61 -11.03 0.85 -4.90
N TRP A 62 -10.78 2.05 -4.45
CA TRP A 62 -11.08 2.48 -3.09
C TRP A 62 -11.89 3.77 -3.08
N GLU A 63 -13.00 3.81 -2.33
CA GLU A 63 -13.84 4.99 -2.13
C GLU A 63 -14.15 5.78 -3.42
N ARG A 64 -14.50 5.07 -4.51
CA ARG A 64 -14.81 5.63 -5.84
C ARG A 64 -13.60 6.18 -6.61
N SER A 65 -12.41 5.78 -6.24
CA SER A 65 -11.18 6.10 -6.96
C SER A 65 -10.39 4.84 -7.23
N ASP A 66 -9.79 4.75 -8.39
CA ASP A 66 -8.80 3.76 -8.79
C ASP A 66 -7.39 4.36 -8.87
N THR A 67 -7.25 5.63 -8.47
CA THR A 67 -5.98 6.35 -8.39
C THR A 67 -5.62 6.63 -6.92
N TRP A 68 -4.32 6.63 -6.65
CA TRP A 68 -3.77 6.85 -5.32
C TRP A 68 -2.45 7.64 -5.38
N ALA A 69 -1.72 7.79 -4.27
CA ALA A 69 -0.51 8.62 -4.20
C ALA A 69 0.53 8.33 -5.29
N LEU A 70 0.68 7.07 -5.72
CA LEU A 70 1.59 6.73 -6.81
C LEU A 70 1.21 7.42 -8.12
N ASP A 71 -0.08 7.50 -8.43
CA ASP A 71 -0.55 8.14 -9.65
C ASP A 71 -0.29 9.65 -9.62
N GLU A 72 -0.43 10.28 -8.44
CA GLU A 72 -0.08 11.69 -8.27
C GLU A 72 1.43 11.92 -8.38
N VAL A 73 2.26 11.03 -7.82
CA VAL A 73 3.72 11.10 -7.95
C VAL A 73 4.14 10.93 -9.41
N LEU A 74 3.61 9.94 -10.11
CA LEU A 74 3.91 9.73 -11.53
C LEU A 74 3.49 10.94 -12.38
N LYS A 75 2.33 11.51 -12.10
CA LYS A 75 1.84 12.71 -12.79
C LYS A 75 2.73 13.94 -12.55
N GLU A 76 3.28 14.11 -11.35
CA GLU A 76 4.28 15.14 -11.07
C GLU A 76 5.55 14.96 -11.92
N MET A 77 5.88 13.71 -12.28
CA MET A 77 7.00 13.37 -13.16
C MET A 77 6.61 13.41 -14.66
N GLY A 78 5.38 13.79 -15.01
CA GLY A 78 4.87 13.76 -16.39
C GLY A 78 4.65 12.34 -16.93
N ARG A 79 4.38 11.37 -16.04
CA ARG A 79 4.21 9.95 -16.35
C ARG A 79 2.85 9.44 -15.88
N GLU A 80 2.44 8.31 -16.45
CA GLU A 80 1.21 7.61 -16.05
C GLU A 80 1.35 6.11 -16.22
N ARG A 81 0.56 5.35 -15.46
CA ARG A 81 0.45 3.89 -15.58
C ARG A 81 -0.67 3.52 -16.53
N ASN A 82 -0.49 2.44 -17.27
CA ASN A 82 -1.58 1.79 -18.01
C ASN A 82 -2.37 0.89 -17.03
N ILE A 83 -3.49 1.36 -16.50
CA ILE A 83 -4.37 0.57 -15.62
C ILE A 83 -5.24 -0.35 -16.49
N ALA A 84 -4.94 -1.65 -16.46
CA ALA A 84 -5.69 -2.66 -17.19
C ALA A 84 -6.98 -3.09 -16.49
N MET A 85 -6.99 -3.05 -15.16
CA MET A 85 -8.15 -3.36 -14.34
C MET A 85 -8.03 -2.76 -12.95
N SER A 86 -9.18 -2.60 -12.29
CA SER A 86 -9.28 -2.21 -10.88
C SER A 86 -10.00 -3.29 -10.09
N VAL A 87 -9.49 -3.61 -8.92
CA VAL A 87 -10.02 -4.66 -8.03
C VAL A 87 -10.24 -4.09 -6.62
N PRO A 88 -11.12 -4.70 -5.80
CA PRO A 88 -11.49 -4.13 -4.51
C PRO A 88 -10.45 -4.28 -3.40
N GLY A 89 -9.36 -5.04 -3.60
CA GLY A 89 -8.38 -5.25 -2.54
C GLY A 89 -7.04 -5.80 -3.01
N PHE A 90 -6.05 -5.67 -2.15
CA PHE A 90 -4.67 -6.08 -2.44
C PHE A 90 -4.55 -7.58 -2.70
N GLU A 91 -5.30 -8.42 -1.99
CA GLU A 91 -5.28 -9.86 -2.19
C GLU A 91 -5.72 -10.24 -3.60
N GLN A 92 -6.80 -9.63 -4.10
CA GLN A 92 -7.28 -9.83 -5.46
C GLN A 92 -6.28 -9.32 -6.49
N SER A 93 -5.63 -8.17 -6.26
CA SER A 93 -4.62 -7.66 -7.18
C SER A 93 -3.41 -8.60 -7.28
N MET A 94 -2.93 -9.11 -6.16
CA MET A 94 -1.84 -10.09 -6.12
C MET A 94 -2.25 -11.43 -6.75
N PHE A 95 -3.49 -11.87 -6.51
CA PHE A 95 -4.02 -13.07 -7.17
C PHE A 95 -4.02 -12.93 -8.69
N MET A 96 -4.50 -11.79 -9.21
CA MET A 96 -4.52 -11.53 -10.66
C MET A 96 -3.11 -11.39 -11.24
N ALA A 97 -2.19 -10.74 -10.53
CA ALA A 97 -0.79 -10.63 -10.96
C ALA A 97 -0.08 -11.99 -11.01
N ALA A 98 -0.52 -12.96 -10.18
CA ALA A 98 0.02 -14.31 -10.15
C ALA A 98 -0.50 -15.20 -11.29
N GLN A 99 -1.55 -14.78 -12.04
CA GLN A 99 -2.12 -15.64 -13.09
C GLN A 99 -1.17 -15.76 -14.29
N PRO A 100 -0.98 -16.99 -14.81
CA PRO A 100 -0.19 -17.20 -16.02
C PRO A 100 -0.90 -16.59 -17.25
N GLY A 101 -0.12 -16.27 -18.27
CA GLY A 101 -0.65 -15.74 -19.54
C GLY A 101 -0.89 -14.23 -19.57
N HIS A 102 -0.71 -13.57 -18.43
CA HIS A 102 -0.81 -12.10 -18.31
C HIS A 102 0.42 -11.54 -17.64
N ASN A 103 0.87 -10.38 -18.11
CA ASN A 103 2.04 -9.69 -17.56
C ASN A 103 1.57 -8.48 -16.73
N TYR A 104 0.69 -8.74 -15.77
CA TYR A 104 0.19 -7.70 -14.87
C TYR A 104 1.17 -7.39 -13.75
N ILE A 105 1.27 -6.11 -13.44
CA ILE A 105 1.98 -5.59 -12.28
C ILE A 105 0.94 -5.18 -11.22
N ALA A 106 1.04 -5.71 -10.02
CA ALA A 106 0.30 -5.24 -8.86
C ALA A 106 1.19 -4.35 -8.00
N THR A 107 0.60 -3.36 -7.35
CA THR A 107 1.26 -2.53 -6.35
C THR A 107 0.48 -2.63 -5.05
N ALA A 108 1.14 -3.00 -3.98
CA ALA A 108 0.53 -3.20 -2.67
C ALA A 108 1.51 -2.83 -1.55
N PRO A 109 1.03 -2.54 -0.34
CA PRO A 109 1.89 -2.34 0.82
C PRO A 109 2.86 -3.50 1.02
N HIS A 110 4.04 -3.23 1.57
CA HIS A 110 5.05 -4.26 1.78
C HIS A 110 4.57 -5.34 2.74
N TYR A 111 3.75 -5.03 3.75
CA TYR A 111 3.19 -6.04 4.66
C TYR A 111 2.37 -7.12 3.93
N CYS A 112 1.85 -6.83 2.72
CA CYS A 112 1.16 -7.82 1.89
C CYS A 112 2.08 -8.95 1.42
N HIS A 113 3.42 -8.80 1.53
CA HIS A 113 4.37 -9.86 1.23
C HIS A 113 4.12 -11.11 2.08
N HIS A 114 3.69 -10.93 3.33
CA HIS A 114 3.29 -12.04 4.20
C HIS A 114 2.14 -12.88 3.61
N TYR A 115 1.12 -12.25 3.03
CA TYR A 115 0.03 -12.95 2.34
C TYR A 115 0.53 -13.73 1.11
N ASN A 116 1.50 -13.17 0.39
CA ASN A 116 2.11 -13.85 -0.73
C ASN A 116 2.78 -15.17 -0.28
N GLN A 117 3.52 -15.14 0.82
CA GLN A 117 4.16 -16.32 1.41
C GLN A 117 3.14 -17.35 1.90
N LEU A 118 2.13 -16.92 2.67
CA LEU A 118 1.09 -17.80 3.21
C LEU A 118 0.31 -18.55 2.11
N HIS A 119 0.04 -17.89 1.01
CA HIS A 119 -0.70 -18.49 -0.11
C HIS A 119 0.21 -19.14 -1.17
N GLN A 120 1.51 -19.26 -0.90
CA GLN A 120 2.51 -19.85 -1.80
C GLN A 120 2.41 -19.29 -3.23
N ARG A 121 2.05 -18.02 -3.36
CA ARG A 121 2.01 -17.33 -4.64
C ARG A 121 3.44 -17.07 -5.10
N LYS A 122 3.73 -17.41 -6.32
CA LYS A 122 5.05 -17.19 -6.93
C LYS A 122 5.22 -15.75 -7.41
N LEU A 123 5.08 -14.82 -6.46
CA LEU A 123 5.30 -13.40 -6.69
C LEU A 123 6.58 -12.97 -6.00
N ILE A 124 7.35 -12.17 -6.70
CA ILE A 124 8.47 -11.42 -6.13
C ILE A 124 8.01 -9.99 -5.79
N ALA A 125 8.64 -9.42 -4.79
CA ALA A 125 8.44 -8.04 -4.40
C ALA A 125 9.66 -7.22 -4.82
N LEU A 126 9.44 -6.12 -5.55
CA LEU A 126 10.46 -5.17 -5.96
C LEU A 126 10.09 -3.77 -5.47
N PRO A 127 11.07 -2.89 -5.24
CA PRO A 127 10.76 -1.49 -4.96
C PRO A 127 10.11 -0.85 -6.20
N ILE A 128 9.25 0.15 -5.97
CA ILE A 128 8.79 1.02 -7.05
C ILE A 128 10.01 1.78 -7.56
N PRO A 129 10.32 1.76 -8.87
CA PRO A 129 11.58 2.30 -9.38
C PRO A 129 11.51 3.82 -9.60
N ILE A 130 11.38 4.56 -8.51
CA ILE A 130 11.41 6.02 -8.41
C ILE A 130 12.49 6.42 -7.40
N ASP A 131 12.87 7.69 -7.39
CA ASP A 131 13.86 8.18 -6.43
C ASP A 131 13.32 8.19 -4.98
N GLU A 132 14.21 8.27 -4.01
CA GLU A 132 13.86 8.21 -2.60
C GLU A 132 12.92 9.36 -2.17
N ALA A 133 13.09 10.56 -2.73
CA ALA A 133 12.25 11.70 -2.42
C ALA A 133 10.80 11.51 -2.90
N GLN A 134 10.62 10.82 -4.01
CA GLN A 134 9.30 10.43 -4.51
C GLN A 134 8.74 9.24 -3.75
N ALA A 135 9.56 8.25 -3.43
CA ALA A 135 9.16 7.07 -2.66
C ALA A 135 8.67 7.43 -1.25
N GLU A 136 9.27 8.42 -0.60
CA GLU A 136 8.82 8.93 0.71
C GLU A 136 7.38 9.43 0.67
N LYS A 137 6.93 10.03 -0.43
CA LYS A 137 5.55 10.49 -0.61
C LYS A 137 4.52 9.35 -0.66
N LEU A 138 4.97 8.11 -0.87
CA LEU A 138 4.13 6.92 -0.91
C LEU A 138 4.03 6.23 0.44
N THR A 139 4.71 6.72 1.46
CA THR A 139 4.64 6.15 2.81
C THR A 139 3.22 6.27 3.36
N VAL A 140 2.67 5.15 3.80
CA VAL A 140 1.34 5.06 4.40
C VAL A 140 1.47 4.73 5.88
N PRO A 141 1.16 5.66 6.77
CA PRO A 141 1.07 5.37 8.20
C PRO A 141 -0.19 4.57 8.50
N PHE A 142 -0.01 3.41 9.11
CA PHE A 142 -1.09 2.61 9.66
C PHE A 142 -1.38 3.06 11.09
N THR A 143 -2.62 3.46 11.31
CA THR A 143 -3.04 4.11 12.54
C THR A 143 -4.13 3.33 13.25
N LEU A 144 -4.02 3.30 14.57
CA LEU A 144 -5.11 2.94 15.45
C LEU A 144 -5.98 4.17 15.67
N ILE A 145 -7.29 4.06 15.46
CA ILE A 145 -8.24 5.16 15.57
C ILE A 145 -9.33 4.86 16.58
N TRP A 146 -9.79 5.88 17.29
CA TRP A 146 -10.92 5.81 18.22
C TRP A 146 -11.64 7.14 18.33
N HIS A 147 -12.88 7.10 18.76
CA HIS A 147 -13.63 8.33 19.05
C HIS A 147 -13.11 8.98 20.33
N LYS A 148 -12.85 10.28 20.33
CA LYS A 148 -12.32 11.07 21.48
C LYS A 148 -13.06 10.84 22.82
N ARG A 149 -14.38 10.66 22.77
CA ARG A 149 -15.18 10.34 23.97
C ARG A 149 -14.73 9.07 24.71
N ASN A 150 -14.01 8.18 23.98
CA ASN A 150 -13.54 6.90 24.53
C ASN A 150 -12.05 6.95 24.94
N SER A 151 -11.39 8.10 24.85
CA SER A 151 -9.94 8.22 25.11
C SER A 151 -9.54 7.81 26.51
N HIS A 152 -10.45 7.98 27.49
CA HIS A 152 -10.24 7.60 28.89
C HIS A 152 -11.01 6.34 29.32
N ASN A 153 -11.65 5.64 28.41
CA ASN A 153 -12.34 4.40 28.72
C ASN A 153 -11.31 3.29 29.01
N PRO A 154 -11.34 2.65 30.21
CA PRO A 154 -10.32 1.67 30.59
C PRO A 154 -10.22 0.48 29.61
N LYS A 155 -11.33 0.02 29.04
CA LYS A 155 -11.35 -1.07 28.06
C LYS A 155 -10.65 -0.67 26.76
N ILE A 156 -10.88 0.56 26.31
CA ILE A 156 -10.25 1.09 25.08
C ILE A 156 -8.76 1.34 25.32
N LEU A 157 -8.39 1.88 26.50
CA LEU A 157 -6.98 2.04 26.87
C LEU A 157 -6.26 0.71 26.89
N TRP A 158 -6.82 -0.29 27.58
CA TRP A 158 -6.25 -1.64 27.63
C TRP A 158 -6.07 -2.24 26.24
N LEU A 159 -7.10 -2.14 25.37
CA LEU A 159 -7.05 -2.65 24.00
C LEU A 159 -5.95 -1.96 23.18
N ARG A 160 -5.83 -0.64 23.30
CA ARG A 160 -4.80 0.13 22.61
C ARG A 160 -3.39 -0.30 23.02
N GLU A 161 -3.14 -0.40 24.33
CA GLU A 161 -1.84 -0.83 24.84
C GLU A 161 -1.51 -2.28 24.45
N THR A 162 -2.50 -3.18 24.47
CA THR A 162 -2.32 -4.56 24.00
C THR A 162 -1.95 -4.61 22.54
N ILE A 163 -2.63 -3.84 21.68
CA ILE A 163 -2.33 -3.77 20.25
C ILE A 163 -0.92 -3.21 20.03
N LYS A 164 -0.56 -2.10 20.69
CA LYS A 164 0.78 -1.49 20.57
C LYS A 164 1.88 -2.48 20.94
N ALA A 165 1.69 -3.24 22.02
CA ALA A 165 2.65 -4.24 22.46
C ALA A 165 2.92 -5.31 21.40
N LEU A 166 1.96 -5.64 20.52
CA LEU A 166 2.14 -6.58 19.42
C LEU A 166 3.07 -6.05 18.34
N TYR A 167 3.10 -4.73 18.12
CA TYR A 167 3.94 -4.10 17.10
C TYR A 167 5.31 -3.64 17.62
N THR A 168 5.49 -3.57 18.94
CA THR A 168 6.76 -3.19 19.57
C THR A 168 7.58 -4.39 20.04
N ALA A 169 7.04 -5.61 19.90
CA ALA A 169 7.77 -6.82 20.28
C ALA A 169 8.99 -7.02 19.35
N PRO A 170 10.19 -7.23 19.90
CA PRO A 170 11.38 -7.48 19.10
C PRO A 170 11.23 -8.82 18.36
N GLY A 171 11.14 -8.80 17.04
CA GLY A 171 11.13 -10.03 16.22
C GLY A 171 10.15 -10.07 15.04
N GLN A 172 9.61 -8.93 14.58
CA GLN A 172 8.87 -8.86 13.32
C GLN A 172 9.59 -7.98 12.31
#